data_b2b5f0760193999399a59df7c1e85688
#
_entry.id   b2b5f0760193999399a59df7c1e85688
#
_cell.length_a   1.000
_cell.length_b   1.000
_cell.length_c   1.000
_cell.angle_alpha   90.00
_cell.angle_beta   90.00
_cell.angle_gamma   90.00
#
_symmetry.space_group_name_H-M   'P 1'
#
loop_
_entity.id
_entity.type
_entity.pdbx_description
1 polymer ?
#
loop_
_entity_poly.entity_id
_entity_poly.type
_entity_poly.pdbx_seq_one_letter_code
_entity_poly.pdbx_strand_id
1 'polypeptide(L)'
;MKKYVKLFAAALAVLGLATGSVVAQEMKFFKIGTGGAGGTYFPIGGLIANAISSPPGARSCEKGGTCGVPGLVAIAVSTNASVYNMNAVHAGDLDAGLAGAQSVTQGFEGTGKFKGNKKDKVRIIANLYPEDMHLVLPKGGKLGSLNDLNGKRVGVASAGSGTQVSVRMILKHYGIKAKEHELGLKQSAQRLADGQLDAFFYAGGTPFAALIQLGSTKGFELYSFSAEERKTINKIIPYYVESKIPSGTYETINYDVATVAVNGQLVTSINQPEDLIYGITKALWSKKTRGLLDKGHSKGKAIRLETALKGVLIPVHPGAEKFYKEKGMIK
;
A
#
# COMPACT_ATOMS: atom_id res chain seq x y z
N MET A 1 -25.69 72.09 -13.69
CA MET A 1 -24.67 71.27 -12.96
C MET A 1 -25.24 70.30 -11.91
N LYS A 2 -26.36 70.60 -11.24
CA LYS A 2 -26.91 69.66 -10.20
C LYS A 2 -27.61 68.39 -10.68
N LYS A 3 -27.95 68.25 -11.94
CA LYS A 3 -28.60 67.04 -12.50
C LYS A 3 -27.61 65.92 -12.88
N TYR A 4 -26.37 66.26 -13.23
CA TYR A 4 -25.35 65.24 -13.62
C TYR A 4 -24.64 64.59 -12.44
N VAL A 5 -24.62 65.23 -11.27
CA VAL A 5 -24.02 64.67 -10.05
C VAL A 5 -24.87 63.53 -9.47
N LYS A 6 -26.20 63.55 -9.66
CA LYS A 6 -27.09 62.47 -9.18
C LYS A 6 -27.02 61.20 -10.04
N LEU A 7 -26.68 61.31 -11.32
CA LEU A 7 -26.54 60.17 -12.21
C LEU A 7 -25.19 59.42 -12.01
N PHE A 8 -24.14 60.13 -11.61
CA PHE A 8 -22.84 59.52 -11.31
C PHE A 8 -22.84 58.77 -9.98
N ALA A 9 -23.61 59.21 -8.97
CA ALA A 9 -23.73 58.54 -7.69
C ALA A 9 -24.52 57.21 -7.77
N ALA A 10 -25.51 57.12 -8.70
CA ALA A 10 -26.27 55.89 -8.91
C ALA A 10 -25.51 54.83 -9.69
N ALA A 11 -24.57 55.22 -10.58
CA ALA A 11 -23.74 54.28 -11.34
C ALA A 11 -22.63 53.62 -10.50
N LEU A 12 -22.11 54.31 -9.49
CA LEU A 12 -21.12 53.75 -8.55
C LEU A 12 -21.73 52.76 -7.51
N ALA A 13 -23.03 52.88 -7.18
CA ALA A 13 -23.70 52.00 -6.25
C ALA A 13 -24.06 50.62 -6.85
N VAL A 14 -24.13 50.51 -8.19
CA VAL A 14 -24.43 49.23 -8.87
C VAL A 14 -23.19 48.40 -9.16
N LEU A 15 -21.97 48.97 -9.20
CA LEU A 15 -20.72 48.26 -9.36
C LEU A 15 -20.17 47.58 -8.08
N GLY A 16 -20.77 47.88 -6.90
CA GLY A 16 -20.29 47.38 -5.61
C GLY A 16 -20.89 46.04 -5.13
N LEU A 17 -21.84 45.44 -5.88
CA LEU A 17 -22.58 44.26 -5.42
C LEU A 17 -22.21 42.95 -6.15
N ALA A 18 -21.17 42.93 -7.00
CA ALA A 18 -20.70 41.73 -7.70
C ALA A 18 -19.40 41.18 -7.11
N THR A 19 -19.05 41.46 -5.87
CA THR A 19 -18.03 40.68 -5.15
C THR A 19 -18.65 39.35 -4.74
N GLY A 20 -18.80 38.45 -5.69
CA GLY A 20 -19.05 37.05 -5.37
C GLY A 20 -18.00 36.60 -4.36
N SER A 21 -18.46 36.24 -3.17
CA SER A 21 -17.62 35.64 -2.14
C SER A 21 -16.95 34.42 -2.77
N VAL A 22 -15.69 34.56 -3.17
CA VAL A 22 -14.85 33.42 -3.49
C VAL A 22 -14.70 32.70 -2.16
N VAL A 23 -15.56 31.71 -1.91
CA VAL A 23 -15.39 30.80 -0.78
C VAL A 23 -14.06 30.11 -1.05
N ALA A 24 -13.03 30.50 -0.33
CA ALA A 24 -11.74 29.85 -0.39
C ALA A 24 -11.98 28.36 -0.05
N GLN A 25 -11.77 27.49 -1.00
CA GLN A 25 -11.91 26.05 -0.79
C GLN A 25 -10.93 25.63 0.32
N GLU A 26 -11.46 25.11 1.43
CA GLU A 26 -10.65 24.67 2.57
C GLU A 26 -9.74 23.53 2.12
N MET A 27 -8.46 23.64 2.45
CA MET A 27 -7.46 22.59 2.15
C MET A 27 -7.51 21.52 3.22
N LYS A 28 -7.69 20.26 2.79
CA LYS A 28 -7.66 19.08 3.67
C LYS A 28 -6.44 18.24 3.37
N PHE A 29 -5.64 17.97 4.39
CA PHE A 29 -4.52 17.01 4.29
C PHE A 29 -5.02 15.60 4.54
N PHE A 30 -4.43 14.61 3.81
CA PHE A 30 -4.79 13.22 3.93
C PHE A 30 -3.52 12.36 3.90
N LYS A 31 -3.18 11.74 5.04
CA LYS A 31 -1.95 10.97 5.24
C LYS A 31 -2.18 9.50 4.95
N ILE A 32 -1.45 8.94 3.99
CA ILE A 32 -1.49 7.51 3.63
C ILE A 32 -0.23 6.84 4.17
N GLY A 33 -0.37 6.02 5.20
CA GLY A 33 0.72 5.19 5.72
C GLY A 33 1.14 4.13 4.69
N THR A 34 2.43 4.02 4.46
CA THR A 34 2.97 3.11 3.44
C THR A 34 3.92 2.08 4.04
N GLY A 35 5.15 2.03 3.62
CA GLY A 35 6.27 1.24 4.11
C GLY A 35 7.55 1.98 3.84
N GLY A 36 8.70 1.33 3.98
CA GLY A 36 10.00 1.91 3.65
C GLY A 36 10.13 2.19 2.14
N ALA A 37 10.87 3.24 1.79
CA ALA A 37 11.03 3.72 0.41
C ALA A 37 11.63 2.69 -0.59
N GLY A 38 12.34 1.66 -0.10
CA GLY A 38 12.87 0.59 -0.95
C GLY A 38 11.86 -0.49 -1.37
N GLY A 39 10.67 -0.49 -0.77
CA GLY A 39 9.57 -1.43 -1.06
C GLY A 39 8.51 -0.81 -1.97
N THR A 40 7.41 -1.54 -2.16
CA THR A 40 6.35 -1.20 -3.12
C THR A 40 5.29 -0.27 -2.55
N TYR A 41 5.02 -0.32 -1.24
CA TYR A 41 3.97 0.52 -0.62
C TYR A 41 4.24 2.01 -0.81
N PHE A 42 5.49 2.45 -0.68
CA PHE A 42 5.80 3.88 -0.76
C PHE A 42 5.54 4.46 -2.17
N PRO A 43 6.06 3.90 -3.28
CA PRO A 43 5.75 4.40 -4.61
C PRO A 43 4.26 4.25 -4.97
N ILE A 44 3.61 3.14 -4.63
CA ILE A 44 2.16 2.97 -4.88
C ILE A 44 1.34 3.97 -4.07
N GLY A 45 1.66 4.16 -2.78
CA GLY A 45 1.02 5.18 -1.95
C GLY A 45 1.18 6.59 -2.51
N GLY A 46 2.34 6.91 -3.06
CA GLY A 46 2.60 8.18 -3.77
C GLY A 46 1.72 8.34 -5.02
N LEU A 47 1.56 7.28 -5.83
CA LEU A 47 0.67 7.30 -6.99
C LEU A 47 -0.79 7.47 -6.59
N ILE A 48 -1.23 6.78 -5.53
CA ILE A 48 -2.59 6.92 -4.98
C ILE A 48 -2.79 8.33 -4.43
N ALA A 49 -1.84 8.85 -3.65
CA ALA A 49 -1.89 10.21 -3.10
C ALA A 49 -2.03 11.26 -4.21
N ASN A 50 -1.23 11.13 -5.28
CA ASN A 50 -1.36 12.01 -6.46
C ASN A 50 -2.74 11.88 -7.12
N ALA A 51 -3.22 10.64 -7.30
CA ALA A 51 -4.49 10.37 -7.97
C ALA A 51 -5.70 10.96 -7.25
N ILE A 52 -5.71 10.92 -5.91
CA ILE A 52 -6.84 11.39 -5.09
C ILE A 52 -6.76 12.88 -4.72
N SER A 53 -5.61 13.51 -4.95
CA SER A 53 -5.41 14.94 -4.65
C SER A 53 -6.02 15.83 -5.73
N SER A 54 -6.66 16.91 -5.30
CA SER A 54 -7.06 18.05 -6.13
C SER A 54 -7.00 19.31 -5.28
N PRO A 55 -5.78 19.90 -5.09
CA PRO A 55 -5.60 21.07 -4.23
C PRO A 55 -6.40 22.28 -4.74
N PRO A 56 -6.68 23.29 -3.90
CA PRO A 56 -7.32 24.52 -4.32
C PRO A 56 -6.62 25.13 -5.54
N GLY A 57 -7.40 25.58 -6.53
CA GLY A 57 -6.89 26.14 -7.78
C GLY A 57 -6.45 25.11 -8.82
N ALA A 58 -6.48 23.80 -8.51
CA ALA A 58 -6.19 22.77 -9.50
C ALA A 58 -7.21 22.80 -10.66
N ARG A 59 -6.71 22.60 -11.89
CA ARG A 59 -7.59 22.45 -13.05
C ARG A 59 -8.49 21.23 -12.86
N SER A 60 -9.78 21.35 -13.17
CA SER A 60 -10.75 20.25 -13.07
C SER A 60 -10.45 19.08 -14.00
N CYS A 61 -10.93 17.89 -13.63
CA CYS A 61 -10.78 16.65 -14.39
C CYS A 61 -11.29 16.79 -15.83
N GLU A 62 -12.44 17.43 -16.04
CA GLU A 62 -13.06 17.67 -17.33
C GLU A 62 -12.19 18.53 -18.27
N LYS A 63 -11.41 19.44 -17.69
CA LYS A 63 -10.45 20.29 -18.40
C LYS A 63 -9.04 19.67 -18.48
N GLY A 64 -8.93 18.34 -18.26
CA GLY A 64 -7.66 17.61 -18.29
C GLY A 64 -6.80 17.77 -17.03
N GLY A 65 -7.33 18.39 -15.96
CA GLY A 65 -6.69 18.54 -14.66
C GLY A 65 -6.80 17.30 -13.78
N THR A 66 -6.74 17.48 -12.44
CA THR A 66 -6.84 16.38 -11.46
C THR A 66 -8.27 15.83 -11.40
N CYS A 67 -8.39 14.51 -11.22
CA CYS A 67 -9.68 13.85 -10.98
C CYS A 67 -9.84 13.46 -9.50
N GLY A 68 -9.01 14.04 -8.62
CA GLY A 68 -9.06 13.85 -7.18
C GLY A 68 -10.22 14.56 -6.49
N VAL A 69 -10.25 14.48 -5.17
CA VAL A 69 -11.28 15.14 -4.36
C VAL A 69 -10.93 16.63 -4.23
N PRO A 70 -11.85 17.55 -4.58
CA PRO A 70 -11.59 18.97 -4.49
C PRO A 70 -11.17 19.42 -3.08
N GLY A 71 -10.10 20.22 -3.00
CA GLY A 71 -9.51 20.68 -1.73
C GLY A 71 -8.59 19.67 -1.04
N LEU A 72 -8.53 18.42 -1.50
CA LEU A 72 -7.71 17.37 -0.88
C LEU A 72 -6.26 17.46 -1.32
N VAL A 73 -5.35 17.39 -0.34
CA VAL A 73 -3.90 17.21 -0.52
C VAL A 73 -3.48 15.93 0.19
N ALA A 74 -3.33 14.85 -0.54
CA ALA A 74 -2.90 13.57 0.01
C ALA A 74 -1.38 13.43 -0.08
N ILE A 75 -0.78 12.79 0.93
CA ILE A 75 0.65 12.50 1.01
C ILE A 75 0.89 11.05 1.40
N ALA A 76 1.93 10.45 0.82
CA ALA A 76 2.44 9.14 1.22
C ALA A 76 3.44 9.31 2.36
N VAL A 77 3.19 8.63 3.48
CA VAL A 77 4.04 8.66 4.68
C VAL A 77 4.80 7.34 4.78
N SER A 78 6.14 7.41 4.85
CA SER A 78 6.96 6.22 5.09
C SER A 78 6.77 5.72 6.53
N THR A 79 6.47 4.42 6.68
CA THR A 79 6.18 3.78 7.96
C THR A 79 6.83 2.39 8.04
N ASN A 80 6.56 1.68 9.15
CA ASN A 80 6.92 0.27 9.32
C ASN A 80 5.90 -0.70 8.68
N ALA A 81 5.03 -0.23 7.79
CA ALA A 81 4.02 -1.00 7.05
C ALA A 81 2.88 -1.59 7.92
N SER A 82 2.41 -2.79 7.58
CA SER A 82 1.05 -3.29 7.86
C SER A 82 0.57 -3.16 9.30
N VAL A 83 1.31 -3.67 10.28
CA VAL A 83 0.87 -3.64 11.69
C VAL A 83 0.88 -2.21 12.24
N TYR A 84 1.92 -1.44 11.88
CA TYR A 84 2.01 -0.02 12.24
C TYR A 84 0.83 0.76 11.63
N ASN A 85 0.57 0.58 10.33
CA ASN A 85 -0.49 1.30 9.63
C ASN A 85 -1.89 0.97 10.19
N MET A 86 -2.14 -0.31 10.52
CA MET A 86 -3.39 -0.73 11.17
C MET A 86 -3.61 -0.04 12.52
N ASN A 87 -2.55 0.06 13.33
CA ASN A 87 -2.61 0.76 14.61
C ASN A 87 -2.88 2.26 14.42
N ALA A 88 -2.13 2.92 13.53
CA ALA A 88 -2.19 4.35 13.29
C ALA A 88 -3.53 4.79 12.65
N VAL A 89 -4.08 3.99 11.71
CA VAL A 89 -5.41 4.24 11.13
C VAL A 89 -6.51 4.06 12.17
N HIS A 90 -6.41 3.04 13.03
CA HIS A 90 -7.38 2.84 14.11
C HIS A 90 -7.35 3.97 15.13
N ALA A 91 -6.17 4.50 15.44
CA ALA A 91 -5.97 5.62 16.38
C ALA A 91 -6.36 6.99 15.77
N GLY A 92 -6.36 7.12 14.42
CA GLY A 92 -6.58 8.38 13.72
C GLY A 92 -5.30 9.18 13.44
N ASP A 93 -4.12 8.61 13.68
CA ASP A 93 -2.82 9.24 13.38
C ASP A 93 -2.54 9.28 11.87
N LEU A 94 -3.10 8.32 11.13
CA LEU A 94 -3.15 8.24 9.67
C LEU A 94 -4.59 8.17 9.18
N ASP A 95 -4.86 8.82 8.05
CA ASP A 95 -6.19 8.83 7.45
C ASP A 95 -6.46 7.54 6.65
N ALA A 96 -5.42 6.97 6.07
CA ALA A 96 -5.45 5.69 5.38
C ALA A 96 -4.10 4.97 5.54
N GLY A 97 -4.05 3.70 5.16
CA GLY A 97 -2.82 2.93 5.19
C GLY A 97 -2.82 1.77 4.21
N LEU A 98 -1.62 1.37 3.78
CA LEU A 98 -1.41 0.15 3.03
C LEU A 98 -1.08 -0.98 4.00
N ALA A 99 -1.77 -2.12 3.87
CA ALA A 99 -1.53 -3.28 4.74
C ALA A 99 -1.87 -4.58 4.02
N GLY A 100 -1.09 -5.63 4.30
CA GLY A 100 -1.38 -6.97 3.79
C GLY A 100 -2.66 -7.56 4.42
N ALA A 101 -3.44 -8.30 3.65
CA ALA A 101 -4.75 -8.84 4.04
C ALA A 101 -4.69 -9.64 5.36
N GLN A 102 -3.60 -10.36 5.64
CA GLN A 102 -3.38 -11.02 6.93
C GLN A 102 -3.45 -10.03 8.10
N SER A 103 -2.66 -8.93 8.03
CA SER A 103 -2.62 -7.94 9.11
C SER A 103 -3.95 -7.20 9.24
N VAL A 104 -4.63 -6.97 8.11
CA VAL A 104 -5.95 -6.33 8.07
C VAL A 104 -6.99 -7.18 8.78
N THR A 105 -7.09 -8.46 8.43
CA THR A 105 -8.08 -9.36 9.03
C THR A 105 -7.76 -9.63 10.50
N GLN A 106 -6.51 -9.98 10.82
CA GLN A 106 -6.09 -10.21 12.22
C GLN A 106 -6.28 -8.98 13.10
N GLY A 107 -6.00 -7.79 12.55
CA GLY A 107 -6.22 -6.54 13.27
C GLY A 107 -7.69 -6.29 13.57
N PHE A 108 -8.55 -6.42 12.57
CA PHE A 108 -9.99 -6.24 12.74
C PHE A 108 -10.62 -7.24 13.71
N GLU A 109 -10.20 -8.51 13.66
CA GLU A 109 -10.68 -9.57 14.55
C GLU A 109 -10.05 -9.53 15.95
N GLY A 110 -8.91 -8.86 16.11
CA GLY A 110 -8.13 -8.87 17.35
C GLY A 110 -7.41 -10.19 17.58
N THR A 111 -6.92 -10.82 16.54
CA THR A 111 -6.22 -12.11 16.56
C THR A 111 -4.73 -11.96 16.23
N GLY A 112 -3.95 -13.03 16.32
CA GLY A 112 -2.52 -13.02 15.98
C GLY A 112 -1.75 -11.95 16.76
N LYS A 113 -1.05 -11.07 16.03
CA LYS A 113 -0.27 -9.95 16.61
C LYS A 113 -1.15 -8.91 17.33
N PHE A 114 -2.44 -8.88 17.02
CA PHE A 114 -3.42 -7.95 17.62
C PHE A 114 -4.29 -8.60 18.71
N LYS A 115 -3.89 -9.75 19.26
CA LYS A 115 -4.66 -10.44 20.30
C LYS A 115 -4.96 -9.50 21.46
N GLY A 116 -6.27 -9.37 21.78
CA GLY A 116 -6.76 -8.47 22.83
C GLY A 116 -6.80 -6.98 22.46
N ASN A 117 -6.46 -6.61 21.23
CA ASN A 117 -6.41 -5.21 20.77
C ASN A 117 -6.98 -5.07 19.35
N LYS A 118 -8.31 -5.27 19.23
CA LYS A 118 -9.05 -5.15 17.97
C LYS A 118 -8.87 -3.78 17.33
N LYS A 119 -8.79 -3.79 16.00
CA LYS A 119 -8.76 -2.60 15.16
C LYS A 119 -10.12 -2.43 14.44
N ASP A 120 -11.19 -2.48 15.20
CA ASP A 120 -12.58 -2.52 14.73
C ASP A 120 -13.05 -1.24 14.01
N LYS A 121 -12.32 -0.14 14.13
CA LYS A 121 -12.56 1.07 13.35
C LYS A 121 -12.03 1.00 11.91
N VAL A 122 -11.14 0.04 11.61
CA VAL A 122 -10.56 -0.05 10.26
C VAL A 122 -11.56 -0.60 9.26
N ARG A 123 -11.55 -0.02 8.05
CA ARG A 123 -12.41 -0.39 6.91
C ARG A 123 -11.59 -0.47 5.64
N ILE A 124 -12.03 -1.29 4.69
CA ILE A 124 -11.42 -1.39 3.37
C ILE A 124 -11.87 -0.24 2.47
N ILE A 125 -10.93 0.35 1.74
CA ILE A 125 -11.23 1.11 0.53
C ILE A 125 -11.11 0.20 -0.69
N ALA A 126 -10.01 -0.55 -0.82
CA ALA A 126 -9.78 -1.43 -1.96
C ALA A 126 -8.73 -2.52 -1.68
N ASN A 127 -8.91 -3.67 -2.29
CA ASN A 127 -7.83 -4.62 -2.55
C ASN A 127 -7.01 -4.11 -3.74
N LEU A 128 -5.67 -4.23 -3.70
CA LEU A 128 -4.78 -3.60 -4.68
C LEU A 128 -4.04 -4.62 -5.57
N TYR A 129 -3.10 -5.36 -5.01
CA TYR A 129 -2.23 -6.26 -5.77
C TYR A 129 -1.65 -7.38 -4.88
N PRO A 130 -1.21 -8.49 -5.47
CA PRO A 130 -0.52 -9.56 -4.73
C PRO A 130 0.89 -9.14 -4.33
N GLU A 131 1.28 -9.51 -3.12
CA GLU A 131 2.57 -9.29 -2.47
C GLU A 131 3.30 -10.61 -2.35
N ASP A 132 4.28 -10.80 -3.20
CA ASP A 132 5.04 -12.04 -3.27
C ASP A 132 6.06 -12.11 -2.13
N MET A 133 6.13 -13.25 -1.44
CA MET A 133 7.15 -13.51 -0.43
C MET A 133 8.48 -13.82 -1.12
N HIS A 134 9.50 -13.04 -0.80
CA HIS A 134 10.88 -13.28 -1.24
C HIS A 134 11.69 -13.84 -0.07
N LEU A 135 12.46 -14.88 -0.32
CA LEU A 135 13.59 -15.27 0.52
C LEU A 135 14.85 -15.05 -0.32
N VAL A 136 15.58 -14.00 0.04
CA VAL A 136 16.73 -13.50 -0.71
C VAL A 136 18.01 -14.05 -0.10
N LEU A 137 18.86 -14.59 -0.95
CA LEU A 137 20.17 -15.17 -0.63
C LEU A 137 21.29 -14.38 -1.31
N PRO A 138 22.52 -14.40 -0.82
CA PRO A 138 23.65 -13.82 -1.53
C PRO A 138 23.84 -14.51 -2.89
N LYS A 139 24.55 -13.87 -3.82
CA LYS A 139 24.86 -14.44 -5.14
C LYS A 139 25.55 -15.80 -4.97
N GLY A 140 25.06 -16.80 -5.69
CA GLY A 140 25.53 -18.20 -5.61
C GLY A 140 25.07 -18.93 -4.33
N GLY A 141 24.34 -18.28 -3.44
CA GLY A 141 23.76 -18.89 -2.24
C GLY A 141 22.68 -19.92 -2.60
N LYS A 142 22.62 -21.00 -1.85
CA LYS A 142 21.64 -22.08 -2.04
C LYS A 142 21.13 -22.57 -0.70
N LEU A 143 19.87 -22.95 -0.65
CA LEU A 143 19.24 -23.69 0.45
C LEU A 143 18.59 -24.95 -0.11
N GLY A 144 18.77 -26.08 0.55
CA GLY A 144 18.05 -27.32 0.24
C GLY A 144 16.62 -27.29 0.79
N SER A 145 16.41 -26.60 1.90
CA SER A 145 15.10 -26.39 2.54
C SER A 145 15.13 -25.16 3.46
N LEU A 146 13.97 -24.74 3.95
CA LEU A 146 13.88 -23.68 4.96
C LEU A 146 14.65 -24.01 6.25
N ASN A 147 14.81 -25.29 6.58
CA ASN A 147 15.54 -25.72 7.78
C ASN A 147 17.03 -25.31 7.75
N ASP A 148 17.60 -25.07 6.57
CA ASP A 148 18.98 -24.61 6.42
C ASP A 148 19.22 -23.19 6.95
N LEU A 149 18.13 -22.47 7.26
CA LEU A 149 18.17 -21.18 7.95
C LEU A 149 18.49 -21.32 9.45
N ASN A 150 18.50 -22.52 10.00
CA ASN A 150 18.80 -22.74 11.42
C ASN A 150 20.21 -22.23 11.75
N GLY A 151 20.31 -21.39 12.79
CA GLY A 151 21.57 -20.74 13.20
C GLY A 151 22.08 -19.62 12.28
N LYS A 152 21.47 -19.39 11.12
CA LYS A 152 21.85 -18.34 10.16
C LYS A 152 21.40 -16.95 10.62
N ARG A 153 22.09 -15.92 10.11
CA ARG A 153 21.74 -14.50 10.29
C ARG A 153 20.66 -14.14 9.27
N VAL A 154 19.42 -14.01 9.74
CA VAL A 154 18.26 -13.87 8.86
C VAL A 154 17.56 -12.52 9.10
N GLY A 155 17.45 -11.71 8.06
CA GLY A 155 16.60 -10.51 8.08
C GLY A 155 15.12 -10.91 8.05
N VAL A 156 14.37 -10.54 9.09
CA VAL A 156 12.94 -10.88 9.25
C VAL A 156 12.01 -9.69 8.99
N ALA A 157 12.49 -8.71 8.25
CA ALA A 157 11.85 -7.42 7.97
C ALA A 157 11.74 -6.49 9.19
N SER A 158 11.19 -5.28 8.97
CA SER A 158 11.08 -4.27 10.03
C SER A 158 10.14 -4.71 11.15
N ALA A 159 10.44 -4.31 12.37
CA ALA A 159 9.50 -4.42 13.49
C ALA A 159 8.17 -3.75 13.14
N GLY A 160 7.05 -4.44 13.38
CA GLY A 160 5.72 -3.92 13.05
C GLY A 160 5.32 -4.04 11.59
N SER A 161 6.07 -4.79 10.76
CA SER A 161 5.67 -5.13 9.38
C SER A 161 4.84 -6.41 9.33
N GLY A 162 3.98 -6.54 8.31
CA GLY A 162 3.26 -7.79 8.03
C GLY A 162 4.19 -8.93 7.65
N THR A 163 5.29 -8.65 6.95
CA THR A 163 6.33 -9.64 6.62
C THR A 163 6.92 -10.27 7.87
N GLN A 164 7.28 -9.47 8.89
CA GLN A 164 7.84 -9.98 10.14
C GLN A 164 6.87 -10.95 10.83
N VAL A 165 5.58 -10.60 10.87
CA VAL A 165 4.56 -11.49 11.47
C VAL A 165 4.52 -12.83 10.76
N SER A 166 4.45 -12.82 9.42
CA SER A 166 4.40 -14.04 8.60
C SER A 166 5.66 -14.89 8.74
N VAL A 167 6.83 -14.25 8.65
CA VAL A 167 8.13 -14.95 8.74
C VAL A 167 8.30 -15.63 10.10
N ARG A 168 7.97 -14.96 11.19
CA ARG A 168 8.03 -15.57 12.52
C ARG A 168 7.08 -16.74 12.69
N MET A 169 5.91 -16.72 12.05
CA MET A 169 5.00 -17.87 12.02
C MET A 169 5.63 -19.04 11.25
N ILE A 170 6.29 -18.78 10.11
CA ILE A 170 7.00 -19.78 9.32
C ILE A 170 8.16 -20.39 10.14
N LEU A 171 9.07 -19.54 10.64
CA LEU A 171 10.23 -20.01 11.43
C LEU A 171 9.79 -20.84 12.64
N LYS A 172 8.75 -20.38 13.37
CA LYS A 172 8.19 -21.12 14.51
C LYS A 172 7.63 -22.48 14.09
N HIS A 173 6.88 -22.55 12.99
CA HIS A 173 6.29 -23.81 12.51
C HIS A 173 7.35 -24.86 12.20
N TYR A 174 8.42 -24.43 11.51
CA TYR A 174 9.54 -25.32 11.17
C TYR A 174 10.56 -25.55 12.31
N GLY A 175 10.35 -24.93 13.48
CA GLY A 175 11.29 -25.02 14.61
C GLY A 175 12.65 -24.36 14.35
N ILE A 176 12.73 -23.46 13.38
CA ILE A 176 13.98 -22.79 12.95
C ILE A 176 14.40 -21.75 13.98
N LYS A 177 15.61 -21.91 14.51
CA LYS A 177 16.25 -20.94 15.45
C LYS A 177 17.26 -20.09 14.67
N ALA A 178 16.77 -19.16 13.87
CA ALA A 178 17.61 -18.18 13.19
C ALA A 178 18.08 -17.08 14.14
N LYS A 179 19.23 -16.45 13.81
CA LYS A 179 19.64 -15.18 14.43
C LYS A 179 18.90 -14.06 13.71
N GLU A 180 17.75 -13.68 14.24
CA GLU A 180 16.85 -12.71 13.62
C GLU A 180 17.41 -11.28 13.65
N HIS A 181 17.29 -10.58 12.51
CA HIS A 181 17.60 -9.17 12.37
C HIS A 181 16.36 -8.40 11.89
N GLU A 182 15.88 -7.46 12.68
CA GLU A 182 14.72 -6.61 12.37
C GLU A 182 15.15 -5.40 11.54
N LEU A 183 15.14 -5.54 10.23
CA LEU A 183 15.69 -4.55 9.30
C LEU A 183 14.68 -4.23 8.18
N GLY A 184 14.64 -2.98 7.75
CA GLY A 184 13.94 -2.59 6.53
C GLY A 184 14.59 -3.20 5.28
N LEU A 185 13.84 -3.26 4.16
CA LEU A 185 14.29 -3.92 2.93
C LEU A 185 15.64 -3.37 2.43
N LYS A 186 15.80 -2.04 2.38
CA LYS A 186 17.06 -1.42 1.93
C LYS A 186 18.24 -1.80 2.82
N GLN A 187 18.04 -1.82 4.14
CA GLN A 187 19.09 -2.22 5.10
C GLN A 187 19.40 -3.72 4.99
N SER A 188 18.38 -4.57 4.80
CA SER A 188 18.58 -6.02 4.60
C SER A 188 19.38 -6.29 3.32
N ALA A 189 19.03 -5.64 2.20
CA ALA A 189 19.76 -5.76 0.95
C ALA A 189 21.23 -5.32 1.10
N GLN A 190 21.48 -4.19 1.78
CA GLN A 190 22.85 -3.71 2.03
C GLN A 190 23.63 -4.71 2.90
N ARG A 191 23.07 -5.16 4.02
CA ARG A 191 23.75 -6.11 4.91
C ARG A 191 23.99 -7.47 4.26
N LEU A 192 23.10 -7.91 3.38
CA LEU A 192 23.34 -9.11 2.57
C LEU A 192 24.52 -8.90 1.63
N ALA A 193 24.59 -7.75 0.93
CA ALA A 193 25.69 -7.39 0.03
C ALA A 193 27.04 -7.34 0.75
N ASP A 194 27.04 -6.92 2.03
CA ASP A 194 28.24 -6.80 2.89
C ASP A 194 28.58 -8.12 3.62
N GLY A 195 27.87 -9.21 3.37
CA GLY A 195 28.08 -10.51 4.03
C GLY A 195 27.70 -10.53 5.52
N GLN A 196 26.92 -9.54 5.99
CA GLN A 196 26.44 -9.45 7.37
C GLN A 196 25.12 -10.19 7.61
N LEU A 197 24.40 -10.57 6.54
CA LEU A 197 23.26 -11.49 6.55
C LEU A 197 23.54 -12.68 5.68
N ASP A 198 22.98 -13.83 6.04
CA ASP A 198 23.02 -15.06 5.25
C ASP A 198 21.76 -15.18 4.35
N ALA A 199 20.66 -14.58 4.79
CA ALA A 199 19.40 -14.48 4.04
C ALA A 199 18.53 -13.38 4.59
N PHE A 200 17.50 -12.98 3.84
CA PHE A 200 16.41 -12.17 4.40
C PHE A 200 15.08 -12.45 3.68
N PHE A 201 13.99 -12.29 4.43
CA PHE A 201 12.64 -12.35 3.91
C PHE A 201 12.08 -10.95 3.66
N TYR A 202 11.26 -10.84 2.61
CA TYR A 202 10.44 -9.67 2.37
C TYR A 202 9.21 -10.01 1.52
N ALA A 203 8.02 -9.56 1.94
CA ALA A 203 6.80 -9.68 1.16
C ALA A 203 6.35 -8.32 0.64
N GLY A 204 5.95 -8.25 -0.63
CA GLY A 204 5.46 -7.03 -1.25
C GLY A 204 5.30 -7.16 -2.77
N GLY A 205 4.91 -6.08 -3.41
CA GLY A 205 4.68 -6.04 -4.85
C GLY A 205 5.98 -6.02 -5.65
N THR A 206 6.24 -7.09 -6.36
CA THR A 206 7.41 -7.33 -7.22
C THR A 206 7.40 -6.44 -8.49
N PRO A 207 8.55 -5.91 -8.97
CA PRO A 207 9.88 -5.92 -8.38
C PRO A 207 10.10 -4.82 -7.34
N PHE A 208 11.06 -5.02 -6.44
CA PHE A 208 11.47 -4.00 -5.45
C PHE A 208 12.66 -3.19 -5.95
N ALA A 209 12.61 -1.87 -5.78
CA ALA A 209 13.72 -0.98 -6.14
C ALA A 209 15.04 -1.36 -5.46
N ALA A 210 14.97 -1.76 -4.17
CA ALA A 210 16.17 -2.19 -3.44
C ALA A 210 16.78 -3.50 -3.97
N LEU A 211 15.97 -4.43 -4.49
CA LEU A 211 16.50 -5.66 -5.12
C LEU A 211 16.99 -5.40 -6.55
N ILE A 212 16.37 -4.49 -7.30
CA ILE A 212 16.91 -4.05 -8.59
C ILE A 212 18.32 -3.49 -8.38
N GLN A 213 18.51 -2.61 -7.40
CA GLN A 213 19.82 -2.05 -7.05
C GLN A 213 20.81 -3.13 -6.58
N LEU A 214 20.38 -4.07 -5.74
CA LEU A 214 21.25 -5.18 -5.30
C LEU A 214 21.67 -6.06 -6.49
N GLY A 215 20.75 -6.37 -7.39
CA GLY A 215 20.99 -7.15 -8.59
C GLY A 215 22.06 -6.51 -9.50
N SER A 216 21.95 -5.20 -9.75
CA SER A 216 22.90 -4.46 -10.60
C SER A 216 24.30 -4.28 -9.98
N THR A 217 24.47 -4.46 -8.67
CA THR A 217 25.76 -4.22 -7.98
C THR A 217 26.46 -5.51 -7.57
N LYS A 218 25.79 -6.38 -6.82
CA LYS A 218 26.38 -7.58 -6.22
C LYS A 218 25.72 -8.87 -6.73
N GLY A 219 24.50 -8.78 -7.25
CA GLY A 219 23.68 -9.95 -7.55
C GLY A 219 23.14 -10.62 -6.29
N PHE A 220 22.14 -11.45 -6.47
CA PHE A 220 21.51 -12.24 -5.41
C PHE A 220 20.81 -13.45 -6.04
N GLU A 221 20.37 -14.38 -5.19
CA GLU A 221 19.50 -15.50 -5.56
C GLU A 221 18.17 -15.38 -4.83
N LEU A 222 17.13 -15.98 -5.40
CA LEU A 222 15.84 -16.15 -4.74
C LEU A 222 15.60 -17.64 -4.47
N TYR A 223 15.24 -17.94 -3.23
CA TYR A 223 14.82 -19.28 -2.87
C TYR A 223 13.43 -19.58 -3.44
N SER A 224 13.32 -20.68 -4.15
CA SER A 224 12.05 -21.19 -4.67
C SER A 224 11.45 -22.15 -3.65
N PHE A 225 10.35 -21.77 -3.02
CA PHE A 225 9.68 -22.62 -2.03
C PHE A 225 9.16 -23.90 -2.69
N SER A 226 9.43 -25.05 -2.09
CA SER A 226 8.88 -26.32 -2.55
C SER A 226 7.35 -26.34 -2.52
N ALA A 227 6.71 -27.25 -3.24
CA ALA A 227 5.25 -27.39 -3.22
C ALA A 227 4.72 -27.67 -1.81
N GLU A 228 5.44 -28.46 -1.02
CA GLU A 228 5.10 -28.77 0.37
C GLU A 228 5.22 -27.55 1.27
N GLU A 229 6.29 -26.77 1.14
CA GLU A 229 6.47 -25.53 1.91
C GLU A 229 5.37 -24.53 1.60
N ARG A 230 5.01 -24.31 0.33
CA ARG A 230 3.90 -23.41 -0.05
C ARG A 230 2.57 -23.87 0.52
N LYS A 231 2.26 -25.17 0.44
CA LYS A 231 1.06 -25.77 1.03
C LYS A 231 1.05 -25.60 2.55
N THR A 232 2.19 -25.82 3.20
CA THR A 232 2.33 -25.63 4.66
C THR A 232 2.15 -24.18 5.06
N ILE A 233 2.79 -23.24 4.33
CA ILE A 233 2.64 -21.80 4.60
C ILE A 233 1.18 -21.38 4.45
N ASN A 234 0.48 -21.82 3.39
CA ASN A 234 -0.95 -21.55 3.22
C ASN A 234 -1.78 -22.11 4.38
N LYS A 235 -1.47 -23.30 4.87
CA LYS A 235 -2.18 -23.93 6.01
C LYS A 235 -2.01 -23.12 7.30
N ILE A 236 -0.81 -22.66 7.62
CA ILE A 236 -0.52 -21.92 8.84
C ILE A 236 -0.86 -20.43 8.75
N ILE A 237 -0.93 -19.90 7.53
CA ILE A 237 -1.28 -18.52 7.24
C ILE A 237 -2.28 -18.51 6.08
N PRO A 238 -3.57 -18.76 6.34
CA PRO A 238 -4.58 -19.02 5.30
C PRO A 238 -4.90 -17.79 4.40
N TYR A 239 -4.24 -16.67 4.62
CA TYR A 239 -4.33 -15.47 3.78
C TYR A 239 -3.34 -15.48 2.61
N TYR A 240 -2.36 -16.40 2.64
CA TYR A 240 -1.43 -16.60 1.53
C TYR A 240 -2.00 -17.59 0.53
N VAL A 241 -1.68 -17.35 -0.73
CA VAL A 241 -1.98 -18.25 -1.85
C VAL A 241 -0.69 -18.57 -2.60
N GLU A 242 -0.67 -19.65 -3.36
CA GLU A 242 0.46 -19.95 -4.24
C GLU A 242 0.66 -18.83 -5.26
N SER A 243 1.92 -18.50 -5.51
CA SER A 243 2.33 -17.44 -6.44
C SER A 243 3.64 -17.80 -7.13
N LYS A 244 4.01 -17.00 -8.11
CA LYS A 244 5.23 -17.14 -8.88
C LYS A 244 5.82 -15.76 -9.20
N ILE A 245 7.12 -15.60 -8.98
CA ILE A 245 7.88 -14.46 -9.49
C ILE A 245 8.47 -14.93 -10.83
N PRO A 246 8.05 -14.34 -11.97
CA PRO A 246 8.51 -14.77 -13.29
C PRO A 246 10.02 -14.54 -13.47
N SER A 247 10.65 -15.44 -14.24
CA SER A 247 12.00 -15.25 -14.76
C SER A 247 12.16 -13.85 -15.39
N GLY A 248 13.31 -13.22 -15.21
CA GLY A 248 13.59 -11.88 -15.74
C GLY A 248 12.93 -10.73 -14.99
N THR A 249 12.19 -11.00 -13.91
CA THR A 249 11.65 -9.92 -13.03
C THR A 249 12.77 -9.09 -12.39
N TYR A 250 13.86 -9.73 -12.05
CA TYR A 250 15.14 -9.11 -11.67
C TYR A 250 16.20 -9.59 -12.65
N GLU A 251 17.08 -8.71 -13.08
CA GLU A 251 18.09 -8.98 -14.13
C GLU A 251 18.93 -10.23 -13.84
N THR A 252 19.26 -10.46 -12.57
CA THR A 252 20.10 -11.61 -12.14
C THR A 252 19.31 -12.91 -11.95
N ILE A 253 17.98 -12.88 -12.02
CA ILE A 253 17.10 -14.04 -11.79
C ILE A 253 16.54 -14.51 -13.13
N ASN A 254 17.14 -15.53 -13.72
CA ASN A 254 16.78 -16.10 -15.04
C ASN A 254 15.93 -17.37 -14.94
N TYR A 255 15.30 -17.61 -13.79
CA TYR A 255 14.41 -18.74 -13.51
C TYR A 255 13.13 -18.26 -12.85
N ASP A 256 12.07 -19.05 -12.99
CA ASP A 256 10.81 -18.84 -12.27
C ASP A 256 10.99 -19.19 -10.79
N VAL A 257 10.55 -18.32 -9.90
CA VAL A 257 10.61 -18.54 -8.44
C VAL A 257 9.23 -18.88 -7.92
N ALA A 258 9.01 -20.13 -7.52
CA ALA A 258 7.77 -20.54 -6.87
C ALA A 258 7.71 -19.94 -5.46
N THR A 259 6.61 -19.26 -5.12
CA THR A 259 6.44 -18.57 -3.85
C THR A 259 4.99 -18.57 -3.40
N VAL A 260 4.71 -17.80 -2.36
CA VAL A 260 3.35 -17.51 -1.86
C VAL A 260 3.13 -16.00 -1.85
N ALA A 261 1.89 -15.55 -2.01
CA ALA A 261 1.53 -14.15 -1.98
C ALA A 261 0.31 -13.88 -1.10
N VAL A 262 0.29 -12.70 -0.51
CA VAL A 262 -0.87 -12.13 0.17
C VAL A 262 -1.31 -10.85 -0.56
N ASN A 263 -2.59 -10.48 -0.51
CA ASN A 263 -3.00 -9.23 -1.14
C ASN A 263 -2.67 -8.02 -0.27
N GLY A 264 -2.09 -6.98 -0.88
CA GLY A 264 -1.99 -5.65 -0.31
C GLY A 264 -3.31 -4.89 -0.46
N GLN A 265 -3.75 -4.22 0.59
CA GLN A 265 -5.03 -3.53 0.68
C GLN A 265 -4.84 -2.07 1.10
N LEU A 266 -5.71 -1.19 0.62
CA LEU A 266 -5.86 0.18 1.10
C LEU A 266 -6.97 0.22 2.13
N VAL A 267 -6.63 0.64 3.34
CA VAL A 267 -7.55 0.73 4.48
C VAL A 267 -7.69 2.16 4.98
N THR A 268 -8.79 2.46 5.64
CA THR A 268 -9.08 3.74 6.29
C THR A 268 -9.86 3.51 7.59
N SER A 269 -10.16 4.58 8.33
CA SER A 269 -11.02 4.50 9.53
C SER A 269 -12.50 4.70 9.17
N ILE A 270 -13.42 4.00 9.86
CA ILE A 270 -14.86 4.25 9.78
C ILE A 270 -15.24 5.70 10.15
N ASN A 271 -14.37 6.38 10.90
CA ASN A 271 -14.56 7.76 11.31
C ASN A 271 -14.30 8.77 10.17
N GLN A 272 -13.74 8.35 9.04
CA GLN A 272 -13.60 9.24 7.88
C GLN A 272 -14.98 9.54 7.27
N PRO A 273 -15.23 10.80 6.81
CA PRO A 273 -16.50 11.15 6.20
C PRO A 273 -16.83 10.28 4.99
N GLU A 274 -18.10 9.85 4.89
CA GLU A 274 -18.57 8.98 3.80
C GLU A 274 -18.30 9.60 2.42
N ASP A 275 -18.67 10.86 2.23
CA ASP A 275 -18.50 11.55 0.95
C ASP A 275 -17.02 11.72 0.56
N LEU A 276 -16.13 11.90 1.56
CA LEU A 276 -14.69 11.94 1.31
C LEU A 276 -14.19 10.60 0.77
N ILE A 277 -14.53 9.51 1.43
CA ILE A 277 -14.07 8.17 1.01
C ILE A 277 -14.76 7.73 -0.29
N TYR A 278 -16.02 8.12 -0.52
CA TYR A 278 -16.66 7.95 -1.83
C TYR A 278 -15.86 8.66 -2.94
N GLY A 279 -15.52 9.94 -2.72
CA GLY A 279 -14.74 10.73 -3.67
C GLY A 279 -13.34 10.14 -3.92
N ILE A 280 -12.66 9.70 -2.86
CA ILE A 280 -11.36 9.01 -2.94
C ILE A 280 -11.47 7.73 -3.76
N THR A 281 -12.49 6.90 -3.49
CA THR A 281 -12.71 5.65 -4.22
C THR A 281 -13.00 5.92 -5.70
N LYS A 282 -13.84 6.89 -6.00
CA LYS A 282 -14.14 7.32 -7.38
C LYS A 282 -12.89 7.83 -8.10
N ALA A 283 -12.06 8.63 -7.45
CA ALA A 283 -10.80 9.12 -7.98
C ALA A 283 -9.79 7.99 -8.25
N LEU A 284 -9.66 7.03 -7.33
CA LEU A 284 -8.80 5.86 -7.47
C LEU A 284 -9.13 5.05 -8.73
N TRP A 285 -10.40 4.90 -9.06
CA TRP A 285 -10.87 4.12 -10.21
C TRP A 285 -11.14 4.95 -11.47
N SER A 286 -10.69 6.21 -11.50
CA SER A 286 -10.83 7.06 -12.68
C SER A 286 -9.91 6.60 -13.83
N LYS A 287 -10.32 6.90 -15.07
CA LYS A 287 -9.50 6.63 -16.28
C LYS A 287 -8.11 7.29 -16.19
N LYS A 288 -8.02 8.48 -15.58
CA LYS A 288 -6.76 9.19 -15.40
C LYS A 288 -5.84 8.47 -14.42
N THR A 289 -6.38 8.02 -13.29
CA THR A 289 -5.64 7.21 -12.31
C THR A 289 -5.17 5.90 -12.92
N ARG A 290 -5.97 5.28 -13.80
CA ARG A 290 -5.55 4.08 -14.52
C ARG A 290 -4.24 4.33 -15.30
N GLY A 291 -4.18 5.42 -16.06
CA GLY A 291 -2.96 5.80 -16.80
C GLY A 291 -1.77 6.12 -15.89
N LEU A 292 -2.02 6.73 -14.74
CA LEU A 292 -0.99 7.03 -13.73
C LEU A 292 -0.42 5.74 -13.11
N LEU A 293 -1.27 4.81 -12.72
CA LEU A 293 -0.86 3.53 -12.13
C LEU A 293 -0.11 2.65 -13.14
N ASP A 294 -0.59 2.55 -14.39
CA ASP A 294 0.02 1.73 -15.44
C ASP A 294 1.45 2.16 -15.79
N LYS A 295 1.73 3.46 -15.70
CA LYS A 295 3.04 4.05 -16.03
C LYS A 295 3.95 4.20 -14.80
N GLY A 296 3.37 4.36 -13.61
CA GLY A 296 4.11 4.74 -12.42
C GLY A 296 4.81 3.58 -11.72
N HIS A 297 4.28 2.37 -11.80
CA HIS A 297 4.88 1.18 -11.19
C HIS A 297 4.36 -0.10 -11.84
N SER A 298 5.21 -1.14 -11.97
CA SER A 298 4.81 -2.43 -12.56
C SER A 298 3.58 -3.05 -11.88
N LYS A 299 3.51 -3.03 -10.55
CA LYS A 299 2.33 -3.49 -9.78
C LYS A 299 1.12 -2.56 -9.90
N GLY A 300 1.28 -1.33 -10.38
CA GLY A 300 0.17 -0.46 -10.72
C GLY A 300 -0.77 -1.08 -11.75
N LYS A 301 -0.21 -1.88 -12.68
CA LYS A 301 -0.98 -2.64 -13.68
C LYS A 301 -1.93 -3.67 -13.05
N ALA A 302 -1.63 -4.17 -11.86
CA ALA A 302 -2.46 -5.15 -11.15
C ALA A 302 -3.59 -4.50 -10.32
N ILE A 303 -3.52 -3.18 -10.06
CA ILE A 303 -4.55 -2.46 -9.33
C ILE A 303 -5.73 -2.22 -10.27
N ARG A 304 -6.78 -3.03 -10.17
CA ARG A 304 -7.93 -3.03 -11.08
C ARG A 304 -9.24 -2.97 -10.30
N LEU A 305 -10.22 -2.27 -10.86
CA LEU A 305 -11.56 -2.17 -10.28
C LEU A 305 -12.18 -3.58 -10.11
N GLU A 306 -12.02 -4.43 -11.11
CA GLU A 306 -12.59 -5.79 -11.15
C GLU A 306 -12.10 -6.69 -10.00
N THR A 307 -10.93 -6.35 -9.43
CA THR A 307 -10.34 -7.10 -8.30
C THR A 307 -10.40 -6.35 -6.97
N ALA A 308 -11.00 -5.15 -6.96
CA ALA A 308 -10.99 -4.26 -5.80
C ALA A 308 -11.60 -4.86 -4.52
N LEU A 309 -12.51 -5.83 -4.66
CA LEU A 309 -13.17 -6.50 -3.54
C LEU A 309 -12.75 -7.97 -3.39
N LYS A 310 -11.82 -8.45 -4.23
CA LYS A 310 -11.38 -9.84 -4.18
C LYS A 310 -10.56 -10.12 -2.93
N GLY A 311 -10.99 -11.12 -2.13
CA GLY A 311 -10.28 -11.50 -0.90
C GLY A 311 -10.39 -10.48 0.23
N VAL A 312 -11.38 -9.60 0.20
CA VAL A 312 -11.72 -8.68 1.29
C VAL A 312 -12.53 -9.45 2.35
N LEU A 313 -12.03 -9.45 3.59
CA LEU A 313 -12.59 -10.23 4.71
C LEU A 313 -13.10 -9.37 5.87
N ILE A 314 -12.96 -8.06 5.79
CA ILE A 314 -13.49 -7.11 6.76
C ILE A 314 -14.43 -6.12 6.05
N PRO A 315 -15.29 -5.40 6.76
CA PRO A 315 -16.23 -4.47 6.14
C PRO A 315 -15.55 -3.40 5.28
N VAL A 316 -16.15 -3.09 4.15
CA VAL A 316 -15.81 -1.95 3.30
C VAL A 316 -16.27 -0.67 3.98
N HIS A 317 -15.57 0.45 3.74
CA HIS A 317 -16.02 1.75 4.23
C HIS A 317 -17.31 2.19 3.52
N PRO A 318 -18.32 2.76 4.21
CA PRO A 318 -19.60 3.14 3.60
C PRO A 318 -19.47 3.97 2.32
N GLY A 319 -18.56 4.93 2.28
CA GLY A 319 -18.30 5.73 1.07
C GLY A 319 -17.73 4.91 -0.09
N ALA A 320 -16.86 3.94 0.20
CA ALA A 320 -16.35 3.03 -0.83
C ALA A 320 -17.45 2.04 -1.27
N GLU A 321 -18.23 1.53 -0.32
CA GLU A 321 -19.38 0.64 -0.61
C GLU A 321 -20.40 1.33 -1.52
N LYS A 322 -20.75 2.59 -1.27
CA LYS A 322 -21.63 3.40 -2.12
C LYS A 322 -21.13 3.42 -3.57
N PHE A 323 -19.84 3.68 -3.78
CA PHE A 323 -19.25 3.64 -5.12
C PHE A 323 -19.33 2.25 -5.75
N TYR A 324 -19.03 1.19 -5.01
CA TYR A 324 -19.07 -0.17 -5.55
C TYR A 324 -20.51 -0.65 -5.86
N LYS A 325 -21.51 -0.20 -5.10
CA LYS A 325 -22.95 -0.41 -5.42
C LYS A 325 -23.32 0.29 -6.73
N GLU A 326 -22.91 1.52 -6.95
CA GLU A 326 -23.12 2.23 -8.22
C GLU A 326 -22.48 1.51 -9.41
N LYS A 327 -21.41 0.74 -9.18
CA LYS A 327 -20.74 -0.07 -10.21
C LYS A 327 -21.33 -1.48 -10.33
N GLY A 328 -22.33 -1.83 -9.55
CA GLY A 328 -22.95 -3.16 -9.56
C GLY A 328 -22.05 -4.28 -9.01
N MET A 329 -21.01 -3.94 -8.24
CA MET A 329 -20.03 -4.88 -7.66
C MET A 329 -20.50 -5.44 -6.31
N ILE A 330 -21.39 -4.75 -5.63
CA ILE A 330 -22.05 -5.14 -4.38
C ILE A 330 -23.56 -4.96 -4.57
N LYS A 331 -24.39 -5.86 -4.00
CA LYS A 331 -25.84 -5.77 -4.01
C LYS A 331 -26.36 -4.81 -2.94
#